data_20309e2a8e6ce3641beef2a6d29c3792
#
_entry.id   20309e2a8e6ce3641beef2a6d29c3792
#
_cell.length_a   1.000
_cell.length_b   1.000
_cell.length_c   1.000
_cell.angle_alpha   90.00
_cell.angle_beta   90.00
_cell.angle_gamma   90.00
#
_symmetry.space_group_name_H-M   'P 1'
#
loop_
_entity.id
_entity.type
_entity.pdbx_description
1 polymer ?
#
loop_
_entity_poly.entity_id
_entity_poly.type
_entity_poly.pdbx_seq_one_letter_code
_entity_poly.pdbx_strand_id
1 'polypeptide(L)'
;NLEIPWFLLLLISTLICQFEEKKLQPPEVETLQGKVKGKVATLKGSSKPVSIFLGVPFAKAPVGPRRFAPPEPVEPWKDVKDTTSFPPMCSQITERGPTLSEVFSNKFPSSSPKHSEDCLYLNIYTPANRKTCSLPAQVMVWIHGGGLVSGGASNFDGLALATHEDVVVVTIQYRLGIWGFLSTGDEHSPGNWGHLDQVAALRWIQDNIANFGGDPDNVTIFGESAGGESVSVLVLSPLAKNLFHRAISESGVALSPCMFRRNTSQVAAASGCPTHSSAAMVQCLRQKSEKTLLETTKKMVGLTLQGPHLRRGEYPFLTTVIDGTVLPKDPEAILAEKNFNTXPYILGVNKHEFGWFIPKAMGYPLSEKTLDQKTATKLLLKSFPLVVRVQESWGWDPTKXKDQFMDLMGDVMFCVPTVLTARGHRDAGAPTYMYEFQYRPSFVSDMRPKSVEGDHGDDVYSVFGMPFLKGGASQEETNLSRMVMKFWXNFARHGNPNGKGLPHWPEYSQKEEYLKIGPQTKAAMGLKHREVPRPSPAHLAPYLDRLIGKAGASSFGASQRSKPPKAHHGPLP
;
A
#
# COMPACT_ATOMS: atom_id res chain seq x y z
N ASN A 1 32.70 -54.05 5.93
CA ASN A 1 31.62 -53.12 5.55
C ASN A 1 30.90 -52.68 6.84
N LEU A 2 31.35 -51.55 7.36
CA LEU A 2 30.71 -50.91 8.50
C LEU A 2 29.53 -50.11 7.98
N GLU A 3 28.33 -50.66 8.18
CA GLU A 3 27.10 -49.92 7.86
C GLU A 3 26.86 -48.92 8.99
N ILE A 4 26.95 -47.64 8.67
CA ILE A 4 26.63 -46.59 9.63
C ILE A 4 25.09 -46.55 9.78
N PRO A 5 24.58 -46.70 11.04
CA PRO A 5 23.14 -46.64 11.23
C PRO A 5 22.55 -45.32 10.81
N TRP A 6 21.35 -45.35 10.25
CA TRP A 6 20.64 -44.20 9.75
C TRP A 6 20.46 -43.08 10.80
N PHE A 7 20.27 -43.47 12.08
CA PHE A 7 20.09 -42.45 13.10
C PHE A 7 21.40 -41.72 13.42
N LEU A 8 22.56 -42.36 13.21
CA LEU A 8 23.86 -41.68 13.34
C LEU A 8 24.07 -40.69 12.19
N LEU A 9 23.62 -41.02 10.99
CA LEU A 9 23.66 -40.07 9.85
C LEU A 9 22.77 -38.86 10.08
N LEU A 10 21.59 -39.08 10.68
CA LEU A 10 20.69 -38.01 11.09
C LEU A 10 21.29 -37.14 12.17
N LEU A 11 21.96 -37.77 13.17
CA LEU A 11 22.65 -37.05 14.25
C LEU A 11 23.80 -36.21 13.71
N ILE A 12 24.59 -36.80 12.80
CA ILE A 12 25.72 -36.10 12.17
C ILE A 12 25.20 -34.91 11.33
N SER A 13 24.13 -35.13 10.59
CA SER A 13 23.49 -34.08 9.78
C SER A 13 22.97 -32.95 10.66
N THR A 14 22.34 -33.28 11.80
CA THR A 14 21.83 -32.30 12.78
C THR A 14 22.99 -31.51 13.40
N LEU A 15 24.09 -32.21 13.74
CA LEU A 15 25.28 -31.59 14.32
C LEU A 15 25.97 -30.66 13.30
N ILE A 16 26.04 -31.06 12.03
CA ILE A 16 26.61 -30.23 10.97
C ILE A 16 25.76 -28.97 10.80
N CYS A 17 24.43 -29.09 10.81
CA CYS A 17 23.54 -27.93 10.77
C CYS A 17 23.78 -26.98 11.93
N GLN A 18 24.06 -27.51 13.14
CA GLN A 18 24.34 -26.69 14.31
C GLN A 18 25.71 -26.00 14.25
N PHE A 19 26.71 -26.63 13.62
CA PHE A 19 28.05 -26.08 13.56
C PHE A 19 28.22 -24.93 12.58
N GLU A 20 27.35 -24.78 11.59
CA GLU A 20 27.42 -23.69 10.63
C GLU A 20 26.97 -22.34 11.19
N GLU A 21 26.48 -22.31 12.41
CA GLU A 21 25.97 -21.09 13.07
C GLU A 21 27.07 -20.15 13.60
N LYS A 22 28.37 -20.50 13.46
CA LYS A 22 29.38 -19.87 14.32
C LYS A 22 30.06 -18.61 13.83
N LYS A 23 29.90 -18.13 12.59
CA LYS A 23 30.57 -16.88 12.19
C LYS A 23 29.72 -16.07 11.22
N LEU A 24 29.16 -14.97 11.75
CA LEU A 24 28.40 -14.03 10.93
C LEU A 24 29.35 -13.01 10.33
N GLN A 25 29.79 -13.26 9.09
CA GLN A 25 30.49 -12.27 8.29
C GLN A 25 29.47 -11.48 7.48
N PRO A 26 29.85 -10.30 6.95
CA PRO A 26 28.93 -9.58 6.06
C PRO A 26 28.45 -10.51 4.95
N PRO A 27 27.12 -10.63 4.79
CA PRO A 27 26.59 -11.62 3.85
C PRO A 27 26.78 -11.17 2.40
N GLU A 28 27.14 -12.12 1.55
CA GLU A 28 27.20 -11.92 0.10
C GLU A 28 26.24 -12.90 -0.54
N VAL A 29 25.45 -12.42 -1.48
CA VAL A 29 24.43 -13.22 -2.16
C VAL A 29 24.55 -13.00 -3.66
N GLU A 30 24.49 -14.09 -4.42
CA GLU A 30 24.48 -14.06 -5.87
C GLU A 30 23.06 -13.80 -6.36
N THR A 31 22.92 -12.79 -7.23
CA THR A 31 21.67 -12.62 -7.98
C THR A 31 21.94 -12.91 -9.46
N LEU A 32 20.90 -13.02 -10.24
CA LEU A 32 21.05 -13.21 -11.69
C LEU A 32 21.82 -12.05 -12.34
N GLN A 33 21.77 -10.87 -11.71
CA GLN A 33 22.40 -9.68 -12.26
C GLN A 33 23.82 -9.44 -11.71
N GLY A 34 24.18 -10.11 -10.61
CA GLY A 34 25.46 -9.93 -9.97
C GLY A 34 25.40 -10.15 -8.48
N LYS A 35 26.54 -10.08 -7.83
CA LYS A 35 26.67 -10.34 -6.40
C LYS A 35 26.43 -9.06 -5.59
N VAL A 36 25.71 -9.19 -4.47
CA VAL A 36 25.45 -8.08 -3.54
C VAL A 36 26.03 -8.43 -2.17
N LYS A 37 26.49 -7.40 -1.45
CA LYS A 37 27.02 -7.52 -0.10
C LYS A 37 26.19 -6.69 0.86
N GLY A 38 25.61 -7.35 1.86
CA GLY A 38 24.77 -6.72 2.85
C GLY A 38 25.47 -6.54 4.18
N LYS A 39 24.65 -6.40 5.22
CA LYS A 39 25.11 -6.27 6.60
C LYS A 39 24.22 -7.13 7.50
N VAL A 40 24.66 -7.30 8.75
CA VAL A 40 23.92 -8.08 9.74
C VAL A 40 23.49 -7.15 10.86
N ALA A 41 22.24 -7.29 11.30
CA ALA A 41 21.71 -6.59 12.47
C ALA A 41 20.97 -7.58 13.35
N THR A 42 20.89 -7.24 14.64
CA THR A 42 20.17 -8.04 15.62
C THR A 42 19.20 -7.13 16.35
N LEU A 43 17.96 -7.54 16.45
CA LEU A 43 16.93 -6.79 17.16
C LEU A 43 17.27 -6.75 18.65
N LYS A 44 17.14 -5.59 19.29
CA LYS A 44 17.40 -5.45 20.72
C LYS A 44 16.56 -6.46 21.50
N GLY A 45 17.22 -7.22 22.38
CA GLY A 45 16.57 -8.26 23.17
C GLY A 45 16.46 -9.61 22.47
N SER A 46 17.03 -9.74 21.28
CA SER A 46 17.05 -10.99 20.52
C SER A 46 18.48 -11.43 20.27
N SER A 47 18.69 -12.74 20.15
CA SER A 47 19.96 -13.30 19.71
C SER A 47 19.92 -13.72 18.23
N LYS A 48 18.81 -13.49 17.54
CA LYS A 48 18.62 -13.92 16.15
C LYS A 48 19.13 -12.83 15.20
N PRO A 49 20.19 -13.08 14.44
CA PRO A 49 20.66 -12.07 13.48
C PRO A 49 19.83 -12.08 12.22
N VAL A 50 19.78 -10.93 11.56
CA VAL A 50 19.08 -10.73 10.29
C VAL A 50 20.08 -10.14 9.30
N SER A 51 20.16 -10.74 8.12
CA SER A 51 20.95 -10.19 7.01
C SER A 51 20.11 -9.14 6.29
N ILE A 52 20.70 -7.98 6.03
CA ILE A 52 19.99 -6.83 5.49
C ILE A 52 20.72 -6.37 4.22
N PHE A 53 19.95 -6.24 3.14
CA PHE A 53 20.44 -5.74 1.85
C PHE A 53 19.59 -4.54 1.46
N LEU A 54 20.20 -3.37 1.39
CA LEU A 54 19.50 -2.10 1.16
C LEU A 54 19.91 -1.56 -0.20
N GLY A 55 18.92 -1.17 -1.01
CA GLY A 55 19.19 -0.58 -2.31
C GLY A 55 19.62 -1.57 -3.36
N VAL A 56 18.99 -2.74 -3.40
CA VAL A 56 19.22 -3.71 -4.47
C VAL A 56 18.44 -3.26 -5.71
N PRO A 57 19.10 -2.99 -6.84
CA PRO A 57 18.36 -2.52 -8.01
C PRO A 57 17.56 -3.65 -8.65
N PHE A 58 16.31 -3.38 -9.00
CA PHE A 58 15.47 -4.37 -9.68
C PHE A 58 15.10 -3.97 -11.11
N ALA A 59 15.45 -2.74 -11.52
CA ALA A 59 15.21 -2.24 -12.86
C ALA A 59 16.19 -1.11 -13.15
N LYS A 60 16.39 -0.82 -14.43
CA LYS A 60 17.23 0.31 -14.85
C LYS A 60 16.64 1.61 -14.32
N ALA A 61 17.51 2.61 -14.10
CA ALA A 61 17.05 3.95 -13.74
C ALA A 61 16.06 4.44 -14.81
N PRO A 62 14.82 4.80 -14.40
CA PRO A 62 13.79 5.20 -15.37
C PRO A 62 13.93 6.68 -15.75
N VAL A 63 15.06 7.04 -16.32
CA VAL A 63 15.45 8.41 -16.63
C VAL A 63 15.57 8.58 -18.15
N GLY A 64 15.49 9.83 -18.60
CA GLY A 64 15.61 10.15 -20.02
C GLY A 64 14.49 9.50 -20.83
N PRO A 65 14.85 8.75 -21.88
CA PRO A 65 13.80 8.12 -22.72
C PRO A 65 13.02 7.02 -21.99
N ARG A 66 13.50 6.55 -20.82
CA ARG A 66 12.76 5.57 -20.03
C ARG A 66 11.71 6.22 -19.11
N ARG A 67 11.70 7.55 -19.01
CA ARG A 67 10.63 8.25 -18.29
C ARG A 67 9.31 8.01 -19.03
N PHE A 68 8.23 7.74 -18.30
CA PHE A 68 6.90 7.43 -18.86
C PHE A 68 6.96 6.22 -19.80
N ALA A 69 7.69 5.20 -19.36
CA ALA A 69 7.86 3.94 -20.10
C ALA A 69 7.92 2.79 -19.10
N PRO A 70 7.63 1.56 -19.55
CA PRO A 70 7.75 0.40 -18.65
C PRO A 70 9.17 0.25 -18.13
N PRO A 71 9.35 -0.30 -16.91
CA PRO A 71 10.69 -0.54 -16.40
C PRO A 71 11.43 -1.58 -17.24
N GLU A 72 12.75 -1.45 -17.30
CA GLU A 72 13.61 -2.34 -18.06
C GLU A 72 14.52 -3.13 -17.12
N PRO A 73 14.91 -4.36 -17.48
CA PRO A 73 15.80 -5.17 -16.64
C PRO A 73 17.12 -4.50 -16.37
N VAL A 74 17.66 -4.73 -15.17
CA VAL A 74 18.93 -4.16 -14.73
C VAL A 74 20.08 -4.73 -15.57
N GLU A 75 21.06 -3.89 -15.92
CA GLU A 75 22.31 -4.35 -16.52
C GLU A 75 23.11 -5.18 -15.51
N PRO A 76 23.60 -6.35 -15.89
CA PRO A 76 24.46 -7.13 -14.98
C PRO A 76 25.73 -6.37 -14.61
N TRP A 77 26.25 -6.66 -13.41
CA TRP A 77 27.49 -6.06 -12.92
C TRP A 77 28.48 -7.18 -12.53
N LYS A 78 29.78 -6.85 -12.54
CA LYS A 78 30.84 -7.84 -12.30
C LYS A 78 31.37 -7.83 -10.86
N ASP A 79 31.61 -6.63 -10.30
CA ASP A 79 32.14 -6.52 -8.94
C ASP A 79 31.02 -6.64 -7.94
N VAL A 80 31.35 -7.06 -6.70
CA VAL A 80 30.34 -7.14 -5.63
C VAL A 80 29.77 -5.75 -5.36
N LYS A 81 28.45 -5.63 -5.45
CA LYS A 81 27.76 -4.37 -5.21
C LYS A 81 27.47 -4.22 -3.71
N ASP A 82 27.84 -3.05 -3.16
CA ASP A 82 27.55 -2.72 -1.76
C ASP A 82 26.06 -2.37 -1.61
N THR A 83 25.35 -3.14 -0.78
CA THR A 83 23.94 -2.90 -0.48
C THR A 83 23.76 -2.76 1.03
N THR A 84 24.51 -1.83 1.64
CA THR A 84 24.47 -1.58 3.08
C THR A 84 23.84 -0.26 3.47
N SER A 85 23.41 0.56 2.51
CA SER A 85 22.80 1.86 2.77
C SER A 85 21.54 2.03 1.94
N PHE A 86 20.62 2.85 2.48
CA PHE A 86 19.33 3.08 1.84
C PHE A 86 19.50 3.75 0.48
N PRO A 87 18.69 3.33 -0.52
CA PRO A 87 18.66 4.02 -1.80
C PRO A 87 17.89 5.34 -1.67
N PRO A 88 18.03 6.24 -2.64
CA PRO A 88 17.16 7.42 -2.64
C PRO A 88 15.71 7.01 -2.86
N MET A 89 14.80 7.79 -2.27
CA MET A 89 13.37 7.61 -2.50
C MET A 89 13.04 8.12 -3.90
N CYS A 90 11.95 7.63 -4.46
CA CYS A 90 11.49 8.13 -5.75
C CYS A 90 11.11 9.61 -5.64
N SER A 91 11.26 10.36 -6.74
CA SER A 91 11.04 11.80 -6.78
C SER A 91 9.68 12.16 -6.19
N GLN A 92 9.68 13.10 -5.26
CA GLN A 92 8.51 13.52 -4.51
C GLN A 92 8.79 14.84 -3.80
N ILE A 93 7.74 15.54 -3.38
CA ILE A 93 7.87 16.76 -2.58
C ILE A 93 8.21 16.36 -1.15
N THR A 94 9.26 16.96 -0.58
CA THR A 94 9.70 16.69 0.78
C THR A 94 9.56 17.88 1.72
N GLU A 95 9.12 19.04 1.23
CA GLU A 95 9.18 20.31 1.95
C GLU A 95 7.91 20.65 2.73
N ARG A 96 7.02 19.71 2.90
CA ARG A 96 5.75 19.97 3.62
C ARG A 96 5.72 19.24 4.94
N GLY A 97 5.86 19.99 6.02
CA GLY A 97 5.58 19.56 7.38
C GLY A 97 5.96 18.09 7.64
N PRO A 98 5.43 17.45 8.62
CA PRO A 98 5.67 16.02 8.69
C PRO A 98 5.09 15.38 7.43
N THR A 99 5.99 14.98 6.55
CA THR A 99 5.61 14.29 5.33
C THR A 99 4.86 13.00 5.71
N LEU A 100 4.07 12.49 4.78
CA LEU A 100 3.43 11.19 4.97
C LEU A 100 4.45 10.15 5.42
N SER A 101 5.67 10.25 4.91
CA SER A 101 6.73 9.32 5.26
C SER A 101 7.16 9.44 6.72
N GLU A 102 7.18 10.64 7.28
CA GLU A 102 7.55 10.83 8.69
C GLU A 102 6.48 10.30 9.64
N VAL A 103 5.22 10.39 9.24
CA VAL A 103 4.12 9.90 10.05
C VAL A 103 4.06 8.38 10.03
N PHE A 104 4.34 7.76 8.88
CA PHE A 104 4.29 6.31 8.74
C PHE A 104 5.63 5.62 8.95
N SER A 105 6.70 6.41 9.15
CA SER A 105 8.04 5.83 9.32
C SER A 105 8.15 5.18 10.70
N ASN A 106 8.62 3.95 10.72
CA ASN A 106 9.04 3.33 11.97
C ASN A 106 10.52 3.60 12.26
N LYS A 107 11.10 4.53 11.49
CA LYS A 107 12.43 5.09 11.73
C LYS A 107 12.35 6.61 11.64
N PHE A 108 13.06 7.29 12.52
CA PHE A 108 13.24 8.74 12.41
C PHE A 108 14.57 8.99 11.72
N PRO A 109 14.57 9.38 10.45
CA PRO A 109 15.85 9.72 9.83
C PRO A 109 16.44 10.94 10.49
N SER A 110 17.73 10.90 10.75
CA SER A 110 18.46 12.03 11.31
C SER A 110 18.72 13.12 10.27
N SER A 111 18.38 12.86 9.02
CA SER A 111 18.52 13.79 7.90
C SER A 111 17.35 13.58 6.95
N SER A 112 17.00 14.61 6.20
CA SER A 112 15.97 14.51 5.17
C SER A 112 16.37 13.42 4.17
N PRO A 113 15.46 12.50 3.85
CA PRO A 113 15.81 11.45 2.90
C PRO A 113 16.04 12.05 1.51
N LYS A 114 17.08 11.55 0.85
CA LYS A 114 17.37 11.95 -0.53
C LYS A 114 16.32 11.33 -1.46
N HIS A 115 15.98 12.05 -2.53
CA HIS A 115 15.10 11.50 -3.56
C HIS A 115 15.76 11.65 -4.95
N SER A 116 15.34 10.82 -5.88
CA SER A 116 15.92 10.78 -7.23
C SER A 116 14.96 10.06 -8.17
N GLU A 117 15.02 10.40 -9.45
CA GLU A 117 14.35 9.57 -10.47
C GLU A 117 15.00 8.17 -10.56
N ASP A 118 16.29 8.06 -10.23
CA ASP A 118 16.98 6.76 -10.17
C ASP A 118 16.62 6.14 -8.82
N CYS A 119 15.52 5.41 -8.77
CA CYS A 119 14.94 4.98 -7.50
C CYS A 119 14.38 3.55 -7.49
N LEU A 120 14.53 2.79 -8.57
CA LEU A 120 13.91 1.45 -8.65
C LEU A 120 14.80 0.41 -7.96
N TYR A 121 14.72 0.43 -6.63
CA TYR A 121 15.49 -0.40 -5.71
C TYR A 121 14.54 -1.03 -4.71
N LEU A 122 14.98 -2.14 -4.12
CA LEU A 122 14.27 -2.78 -3.02
C LEU A 122 15.23 -3.09 -1.89
N ASN A 123 14.67 -3.32 -0.70
CA ASN A 123 15.41 -3.69 0.51
C ASN A 123 14.98 -5.07 0.94
N ILE A 124 15.92 -5.89 1.44
CA ILE A 124 15.65 -7.28 1.85
C ILE A 124 16.14 -7.48 3.28
N TYR A 125 15.26 -8.04 4.13
CA TYR A 125 15.55 -8.44 5.50
C TYR A 125 15.33 -9.94 5.57
N THR A 126 16.41 -10.72 5.79
CA THR A 126 16.29 -12.18 5.76
C THR A 126 16.98 -12.78 6.99
N PRO A 127 16.31 -13.72 7.70
CA PRO A 127 16.94 -14.35 8.86
C PRO A 127 18.30 -14.96 8.51
N ALA A 128 19.34 -14.55 9.24
CA ALA A 128 20.72 -14.92 8.91
C ALA A 128 21.10 -16.30 9.41
N ASN A 129 20.51 -16.73 10.51
CA ASN A 129 20.84 -18.00 11.16
C ASN A 129 19.89 -19.13 10.79
N ARG A 130 19.23 -19.04 9.65
CA ARG A 130 18.47 -20.21 9.19
C ARG A 130 19.46 -21.34 8.91
N LYS A 131 19.17 -22.49 9.50
CA LYS A 131 19.98 -23.69 9.28
C LYS A 131 19.95 -24.03 7.78
N THR A 132 21.08 -24.47 7.25
CA THR A 132 21.18 -24.82 5.81
C THR A 132 20.18 -25.94 5.45
N CYS A 133 19.76 -26.72 6.43
CA CYS A 133 18.75 -27.78 6.23
C CYS A 133 17.32 -27.30 6.44
N SER A 134 17.09 -26.03 6.75
CA SER A 134 15.76 -25.47 6.89
C SER A 134 15.10 -25.31 5.54
N LEU A 135 13.75 -25.43 5.53
CA LEU A 135 12.97 -25.10 4.33
C LEU A 135 13.07 -23.61 4.03
N PRO A 136 12.92 -23.20 2.76
CA PRO A 136 12.92 -21.77 2.44
C PRO A 136 11.83 -21.02 3.20
N ALA A 137 12.11 -19.79 3.56
CA ALA A 137 11.21 -18.95 4.33
C ALA A 137 10.11 -18.37 3.43
N GLN A 138 8.94 -18.13 4.01
CA GLN A 138 7.93 -17.32 3.35
C GLN A 138 8.50 -15.94 3.04
N VAL A 139 8.00 -15.31 1.98
CA VAL A 139 8.41 -13.98 1.55
C VAL A 139 7.22 -13.04 1.68
N MET A 140 7.43 -11.92 2.36
CA MET A 140 6.42 -10.87 2.47
C MET A 140 6.95 -9.61 1.80
N VAL A 141 6.23 -9.11 0.80
CA VAL A 141 6.64 -7.96 -0.02
C VAL A 141 5.76 -6.78 0.32
N TRP A 142 6.37 -5.75 0.90
CA TRP A 142 5.68 -4.54 1.33
C TRP A 142 5.65 -3.50 0.22
N ILE A 143 4.46 -2.98 -0.06
CA ILE A 143 4.24 -1.88 -1.00
C ILE A 143 3.77 -0.68 -0.17
N HIS A 144 4.59 0.37 -0.13
CA HIS A 144 4.30 1.52 0.74
C HIS A 144 3.15 2.37 0.21
N GLY A 145 2.48 3.09 1.11
CA GLY A 145 1.47 4.08 0.78
C GLY A 145 2.07 5.45 0.52
N GLY A 146 1.23 6.47 0.63
CA GLY A 146 1.62 7.86 0.39
C GLY A 146 0.88 8.47 -0.80
N GLY A 147 -0.32 8.00 -1.09
CA GLY A 147 -1.18 8.60 -2.12
C GLY A 147 -0.66 8.45 -3.54
N LEU A 148 0.25 7.53 -3.79
CA LEU A 148 0.96 7.35 -5.06
C LEU A 148 1.84 8.55 -5.41
N VAL A 149 2.07 9.48 -4.47
CA VAL A 149 2.85 10.71 -4.71
C VAL A 149 4.03 10.85 -3.74
N SER A 150 4.07 10.06 -2.66
CA SER A 150 5.12 10.18 -1.63
C SER A 150 5.40 8.82 -1.02
N GLY A 151 6.45 8.75 -0.21
CA GLY A 151 6.82 7.56 0.51
C GLY A 151 8.03 6.85 -0.08
N GLY A 152 8.43 5.77 0.58
CA GLY A 152 9.57 4.99 0.14
C GLY A 152 9.75 3.75 0.98
N ALA A 153 10.44 2.77 0.42
CA ALA A 153 10.70 1.49 1.08
C ALA A 153 11.49 1.66 2.36
N SER A 154 12.37 2.65 2.40
CA SER A 154 13.29 2.86 3.52
C SER A 154 12.61 3.38 4.78
N ASN A 155 11.34 3.78 4.69
CA ASN A 155 10.56 4.18 5.86
C ASN A 155 10.09 2.99 6.69
N PHE A 156 10.26 1.78 6.20
CA PHE A 156 9.73 0.58 6.84
C PHE A 156 10.86 -0.39 7.14
N ASP A 157 11.12 -0.60 8.43
CA ASP A 157 12.19 -1.48 8.89
C ASP A 157 11.62 -2.88 9.11
N GLY A 158 12.07 -3.84 8.32
CA GLY A 158 11.61 -5.22 8.41
C GLY A 158 12.30 -6.06 9.46
N LEU A 159 13.19 -5.48 10.26
CA LEU A 159 14.01 -6.24 11.22
C LEU A 159 13.15 -6.98 12.25
N ALA A 160 12.17 -6.31 12.86
CA ALA A 160 11.35 -6.94 13.89
C ALA A 160 10.50 -8.08 13.32
N LEU A 161 9.85 -7.83 12.18
CA LEU A 161 9.00 -8.85 11.55
C LEU A 161 9.82 -10.07 11.12
N ALA A 162 10.97 -9.85 10.50
CA ALA A 162 11.87 -10.94 10.08
C ALA A 162 12.35 -11.74 11.30
N THR A 163 12.67 -11.05 12.40
CA THR A 163 13.16 -11.69 13.63
C THR A 163 12.07 -12.54 14.27
N HIS A 164 10.89 -11.95 14.50
CA HIS A 164 9.83 -12.62 15.26
C HIS A 164 9.14 -13.72 14.48
N GLU A 165 9.01 -13.58 13.16
CA GLU A 165 8.23 -14.52 12.37
C GLU A 165 9.08 -15.39 11.43
N ASP A 166 10.40 -15.24 11.45
CA ASP A 166 11.32 -16.07 10.64
C ASP A 166 10.93 -15.99 9.14
N VAL A 167 10.72 -14.79 8.67
CA VAL A 167 10.20 -14.50 7.32
C VAL A 167 11.16 -13.56 6.61
N VAL A 168 11.25 -13.70 5.28
CA VAL A 168 11.97 -12.75 4.44
C VAL A 168 11.04 -11.57 4.15
N VAL A 169 11.46 -10.37 4.54
CA VAL A 169 10.69 -9.14 4.32
C VAL A 169 11.38 -8.34 3.21
N VAL A 170 10.65 -8.03 2.16
CA VAL A 170 11.14 -7.19 1.07
C VAL A 170 10.29 -5.92 1.04
N THR A 171 10.93 -4.74 1.02
CA THR A 171 10.22 -3.48 0.85
C THR A 171 10.64 -2.89 -0.49
N ILE A 172 9.66 -2.54 -1.33
CA ILE A 172 9.94 -2.14 -2.70
C ILE A 172 9.64 -0.66 -2.92
N GLN A 173 10.30 -0.08 -3.91
CA GLN A 173 9.99 1.27 -4.38
C GLN A 173 9.33 1.19 -5.75
N TYR A 174 8.63 2.24 -6.11
CA TYR A 174 7.94 2.36 -7.39
C TYR A 174 7.79 3.85 -7.70
N ARG A 175 7.78 4.19 -8.98
CA ARG A 175 7.65 5.59 -9.39
C ARG A 175 6.36 6.20 -8.91
N LEU A 176 6.42 7.47 -8.55
CA LEU A 176 5.36 8.22 -7.88
C LEU A 176 4.98 9.45 -8.70
N GLY A 177 3.79 9.99 -8.44
CA GLY A 177 3.35 11.26 -8.99
C GLY A 177 3.39 11.31 -10.50
N ILE A 178 3.91 12.40 -11.05
CA ILE A 178 4.02 12.58 -12.49
C ILE A 178 4.83 11.45 -13.12
N TRP A 179 5.95 11.08 -12.50
CA TRP A 179 6.86 10.05 -13.02
C TRP A 179 6.21 8.66 -13.09
N GLY A 180 5.32 8.37 -12.14
CA GLY A 180 4.73 7.05 -12.00
C GLY A 180 3.36 6.91 -12.64
N PHE A 181 2.63 8.01 -12.82
CA PHE A 181 1.21 7.90 -13.14
C PHE A 181 0.74 8.86 -14.22
N LEU A 182 1.65 9.49 -14.94
CA LEU A 182 1.25 10.35 -16.08
C LEU A 182 0.56 9.49 -17.13
N SER A 183 -0.65 9.89 -17.52
CA SER A 183 -1.42 9.15 -18.52
C SER A 183 -2.11 10.13 -19.47
N THR A 184 -1.96 9.89 -20.76
CA THR A 184 -2.71 10.59 -21.80
C THR A 184 -3.91 9.76 -22.27
N GLY A 185 -4.05 8.52 -21.78
CA GLY A 185 -5.14 7.64 -22.18
C GLY A 185 -4.99 7.05 -23.57
N ASP A 186 -3.78 7.11 -24.13
CA ASP A 186 -3.48 6.61 -25.47
C ASP A 186 -2.07 6.02 -25.49
N GLU A 187 -1.62 5.64 -26.67
CA GLU A 187 -0.34 4.96 -26.85
C GLU A 187 0.88 5.81 -26.47
N HIS A 188 0.73 7.13 -26.36
CA HIS A 188 1.87 7.99 -26.02
C HIS A 188 2.25 7.92 -24.57
N SER A 189 1.26 7.75 -23.67
CA SER A 189 1.49 7.43 -22.26
C SER A 189 0.25 6.76 -21.71
N PRO A 190 0.17 5.44 -21.81
CA PRO A 190 -1.00 4.74 -21.24
C PRO A 190 -1.15 4.89 -19.73
N GLY A 191 -0.03 5.07 -18.99
CA GLY A 191 -0.05 5.29 -17.56
C GLY A 191 0.31 4.05 -16.76
N ASN A 192 0.09 4.12 -15.44
CA ASN A 192 0.34 3.02 -14.51
C ASN A 192 1.80 2.57 -14.43
N TRP A 193 2.75 3.46 -14.71
CA TRP A 193 4.19 3.13 -14.70
C TRP A 193 4.61 2.63 -13.32
N GLY A 194 4.12 3.26 -12.26
CA GLY A 194 4.43 2.81 -10.89
C GLY A 194 3.95 1.40 -10.62
N HIS A 195 2.78 1.03 -11.13
CA HIS A 195 2.29 -0.35 -10.98
C HIS A 195 3.12 -1.33 -11.80
N LEU A 196 3.59 -0.92 -12.97
CA LEU A 196 4.51 -1.76 -13.75
C LEU A 196 5.84 -1.95 -13.01
N ASP A 197 6.30 -0.93 -12.28
CA ASP A 197 7.49 -1.07 -11.43
C ASP A 197 7.27 -2.12 -10.35
N GLN A 198 6.07 -2.13 -9.75
CA GLN A 198 5.72 -3.13 -8.73
C GLN A 198 5.74 -4.54 -9.33
N VAL A 199 5.22 -4.71 -10.54
CA VAL A 199 5.27 -5.99 -11.25
C VAL A 199 6.72 -6.38 -11.51
N ALA A 200 7.56 -5.44 -11.94
CA ALA A 200 8.98 -5.71 -12.19
C ALA A 200 9.69 -6.17 -10.91
N ALA A 201 9.38 -5.53 -9.78
CA ALA A 201 9.96 -5.94 -8.49
C ALA A 201 9.54 -7.37 -8.13
N LEU A 202 8.28 -7.72 -8.36
CA LEU A 202 7.79 -9.07 -8.07
C LEU A 202 8.44 -10.11 -8.99
N ARG A 203 8.68 -9.77 -10.25
CA ARG A 203 9.42 -10.65 -11.17
C ARG A 203 10.85 -10.84 -10.70
N TRP A 204 11.50 -9.76 -10.25
CA TRP A 204 12.84 -9.84 -9.69
C TRP A 204 12.87 -10.80 -8.47
N ILE A 205 11.87 -10.70 -7.60
CA ILE A 205 11.75 -11.56 -6.43
C ILE A 205 11.62 -13.03 -6.87
N GLN A 206 10.76 -13.31 -7.85
CA GLN A 206 10.63 -14.68 -8.37
C GLN A 206 11.97 -15.22 -8.86
N ASP A 207 12.76 -14.40 -9.52
CA ASP A 207 14.03 -14.84 -10.10
C ASP A 207 15.15 -14.99 -9.05
N ASN A 208 15.10 -14.24 -7.95
CA ASN A 208 16.29 -14.05 -7.11
C ASN A 208 16.12 -14.40 -5.64
N ILE A 209 14.89 -14.44 -5.12
CA ILE A 209 14.71 -14.49 -3.66
C ILE A 209 15.15 -15.82 -3.04
N ALA A 210 15.23 -16.88 -3.84
CA ALA A 210 15.69 -18.19 -3.34
C ALA A 210 17.10 -18.10 -2.79
N ASN A 211 17.98 -17.31 -3.42
CA ASN A 211 19.35 -17.16 -2.95
C ASN A 211 19.47 -16.35 -1.67
N PHE A 212 18.39 -15.67 -1.28
CA PHE A 212 18.29 -14.97 0.00
C PHE A 212 17.57 -15.81 1.07
N GLY A 213 17.26 -17.07 0.76
CA GLY A 213 16.59 -17.98 1.67
C GLY A 213 15.07 -17.92 1.61
N GLY A 214 14.51 -17.18 0.65
CA GLY A 214 13.07 -17.06 0.48
C GLY A 214 12.51 -18.08 -0.51
N ASP A 215 11.24 -18.37 -0.37
CA ASP A 215 10.53 -19.30 -1.24
C ASP A 215 9.76 -18.52 -2.31
N PRO A 216 10.20 -18.57 -3.58
CA PRO A 216 9.47 -17.85 -4.63
C PRO A 216 8.05 -18.40 -4.88
N ASP A 217 7.74 -19.59 -4.39
CA ASP A 217 6.40 -20.17 -4.48
C ASP A 217 5.52 -19.80 -3.29
N ASN A 218 6.02 -18.96 -2.38
CA ASN A 218 5.29 -18.57 -1.18
C ASN A 218 5.50 -17.08 -0.89
N VAL A 219 4.95 -16.26 -1.76
CA VAL A 219 5.09 -14.79 -1.73
C VAL A 219 3.74 -14.18 -1.36
N THR A 220 3.73 -13.37 -0.30
CA THR A 220 2.56 -12.59 0.12
C THR A 220 2.87 -11.11 -0.13
N ILE A 221 2.01 -10.43 -0.88
CA ILE A 221 2.12 -8.97 -1.05
C ILE A 221 1.24 -8.30 0.00
N PHE A 222 1.73 -7.23 0.59
CA PHE A 222 0.97 -6.46 1.57
C PHE A 222 1.34 -4.99 1.47
N GLY A 223 0.36 -4.13 1.80
CA GLY A 223 0.57 -2.69 1.71
C GLY A 223 -0.53 -1.94 2.40
N GLU A 224 -0.27 -0.66 2.68
CA GLU A 224 -1.22 0.21 3.39
C GLU A 224 -1.52 1.44 2.55
N SER A 225 -2.76 1.93 2.62
CA SER A 225 -3.22 3.12 1.91
C SER A 225 -3.05 2.91 0.40
N ALA A 226 -2.32 3.80 -0.30
CA ALA A 226 -2.02 3.61 -1.72
C ALA A 226 -1.27 2.28 -1.97
N GLY A 227 -0.53 1.78 -0.98
CA GLY A 227 0.10 0.46 -1.06
C GLY A 227 -0.93 -0.66 -1.00
N GLY A 228 -1.96 -0.52 -0.17
CA GLY A 228 -3.08 -1.47 -0.14
C GLY A 228 -3.86 -1.43 -1.44
N GLU A 229 -4.08 -0.23 -1.98
CA GLU A 229 -4.69 -0.05 -3.30
C GLU A 229 -3.86 -0.75 -4.37
N SER A 230 -2.53 -0.60 -4.32
CA SER A 230 -1.63 -1.26 -5.25
C SER A 230 -1.74 -2.79 -5.16
N VAL A 231 -1.77 -3.32 -3.93
CA VAL A 231 -1.99 -4.77 -3.72
C VAL A 231 -3.29 -5.20 -4.41
N SER A 232 -4.36 -4.43 -4.20
CA SER A 232 -5.67 -4.71 -4.78
C SER A 232 -5.63 -4.68 -6.32
N VAL A 233 -4.93 -3.70 -6.89
CA VAL A 233 -4.72 -3.62 -8.35
C VAL A 233 -3.99 -4.87 -8.84
N LEU A 234 -2.95 -5.31 -8.14
CA LEU A 234 -2.20 -6.51 -8.54
C LEU A 234 -3.05 -7.77 -8.43
N VAL A 235 -3.94 -7.85 -7.44
CA VAL A 235 -4.90 -8.97 -7.35
C VAL A 235 -5.77 -9.02 -8.61
N LEU A 236 -6.17 -7.86 -9.12
CA LEU A 236 -7.03 -7.78 -10.30
C LEU A 236 -6.26 -7.89 -11.63
N SER A 237 -4.95 -7.70 -11.62
CA SER A 237 -4.17 -7.56 -12.85
C SER A 237 -3.70 -8.90 -13.40
N PRO A 238 -3.92 -9.16 -14.69
CA PRO A 238 -3.37 -10.37 -15.30
C PRO A 238 -1.84 -10.36 -15.38
N LEU A 239 -1.20 -9.19 -15.33
CA LEU A 239 0.26 -9.09 -15.36
C LEU A 239 0.92 -9.69 -14.12
N ALA A 240 0.19 -9.74 -13.00
CA ALA A 240 0.73 -10.24 -11.73
C ALA A 240 0.45 -11.72 -11.50
N LYS A 241 -0.15 -12.40 -12.46
CA LYS A 241 -0.48 -13.83 -12.35
C LYS A 241 0.81 -14.61 -12.06
N ASN A 242 0.73 -15.49 -11.05
CA ASN A 242 1.82 -16.37 -10.62
C ASN A 242 3.00 -15.62 -9.96
N LEU A 243 2.88 -14.31 -9.68
CA LEU A 243 3.94 -13.57 -9.03
C LEU A 243 3.78 -13.49 -7.52
N PHE A 244 2.58 -13.78 -7.01
CA PHE A 244 2.30 -13.83 -5.58
C PHE A 244 1.20 -14.86 -5.33
N HIS A 245 1.06 -15.25 -4.07
CA HIS A 245 0.20 -16.36 -3.68
C HIS A 245 -0.82 -15.98 -2.62
N ARG A 246 -0.59 -14.86 -1.92
CA ARG A 246 -1.51 -14.30 -0.92
C ARG A 246 -1.36 -12.79 -0.92
N ALA A 247 -2.39 -12.11 -0.43
CA ALA A 247 -2.41 -10.65 -0.44
C ALA A 247 -3.03 -10.09 0.83
N ILE A 248 -2.57 -8.90 1.23
CA ILE A 248 -3.12 -8.15 2.37
C ILE A 248 -3.23 -6.69 1.96
N SER A 249 -4.44 -6.14 2.01
CA SER A 249 -4.68 -4.70 1.80
C SER A 249 -5.10 -4.06 3.11
N GLU A 250 -4.30 -3.10 3.57
CA GLU A 250 -4.53 -2.36 4.81
C GLU A 250 -5.00 -0.95 4.44
N SER A 251 -6.28 -0.66 4.66
CA SER A 251 -6.88 0.66 4.44
C SER A 251 -6.63 1.20 3.02
N GLY A 252 -7.00 0.43 2.03
CA GLY A 252 -6.90 0.86 0.64
C GLY A 252 -7.14 -0.28 -0.32
N VAL A 253 -8.00 -0.05 -1.30
CA VAL A 253 -8.33 -1.04 -2.34
C VAL A 253 -8.51 -0.31 -3.67
N ALA A 254 -8.57 -1.08 -4.76
CA ALA A 254 -8.73 -0.51 -6.09
C ALA A 254 -10.07 0.22 -6.28
N LEU A 255 -11.10 -0.15 -5.54
CA LEU A 255 -12.41 0.51 -5.60
C LEU A 255 -12.44 1.86 -4.89
N SER A 256 -11.39 2.26 -4.17
CA SER A 256 -11.35 3.54 -3.46
C SER A 256 -11.59 4.70 -4.45
N PRO A 257 -12.53 5.62 -4.15
CA PRO A 257 -13.01 6.55 -5.17
C PRO A 257 -12.02 7.62 -5.60
N CYS A 258 -10.94 7.82 -4.87
CA CYS A 258 -9.94 8.84 -5.21
C CYS A 258 -8.85 8.32 -6.16
N MET A 259 -8.98 7.11 -6.70
CA MET A 259 -7.88 6.43 -7.39
C MET A 259 -7.99 6.37 -8.91
N PHE A 260 -8.83 7.17 -9.57
CA PHE A 260 -8.95 7.08 -11.03
C PHE A 260 -9.12 8.46 -11.62
N ARG A 261 -8.00 9.18 -11.83
CA ARG A 261 -8.06 10.53 -12.38
C ARG A 261 -6.84 10.87 -13.23
N ARG A 262 -7.07 11.76 -14.19
CA ARG A 262 -6.05 12.24 -15.11
C ARG A 262 -6.07 13.77 -15.16
N ASN A 263 -4.89 14.39 -15.03
CA ASN A 263 -4.71 15.82 -15.14
C ASN A 263 -3.53 16.17 -16.05
N THR A 264 -3.35 15.41 -17.12
CA THR A 264 -2.15 15.50 -17.96
C THR A 264 -1.99 16.86 -18.61
N SER A 265 -3.09 17.44 -19.15
CA SER A 265 -3.04 18.75 -19.77
C SER A 265 -2.63 19.85 -18.78
N GLN A 266 -3.12 19.76 -17.54
CA GLN A 266 -2.75 20.70 -16.49
C GLN A 266 -1.28 20.55 -16.11
N VAL A 267 -0.80 19.31 -16.01
CA VAL A 267 0.62 19.04 -15.74
C VAL A 267 1.48 19.62 -16.86
N ALA A 268 1.11 19.38 -18.10
CA ALA A 268 1.85 19.88 -19.26
C ALA A 268 1.90 21.41 -19.26
N ALA A 269 0.75 22.06 -19.09
CA ALA A 269 0.65 23.52 -19.07
C ALA A 269 1.50 24.12 -17.94
N ALA A 270 1.40 23.53 -16.73
CA ALA A 270 2.15 24.01 -15.57
C ALA A 270 3.65 23.80 -15.73
N SER A 271 4.06 22.88 -16.60
CA SER A 271 5.47 22.60 -16.88
C SER A 271 6.01 23.39 -18.07
N GLY A 272 5.18 24.22 -18.69
CA GLY A 272 5.57 25.00 -19.86
C GLY A 272 5.56 24.19 -21.14
N CYS A 273 4.72 23.15 -21.22
CA CYS A 273 4.63 22.28 -22.38
C CYS A 273 3.36 22.57 -23.20
N PRO A 274 3.40 22.33 -24.51
CA PRO A 274 2.18 22.46 -25.34
C PRO A 274 1.16 21.38 -24.95
N THR A 275 -0.11 21.68 -25.14
CA THR A 275 -1.22 20.79 -24.77
C THR A 275 -2.08 20.39 -25.98
N HIS A 276 -1.64 20.67 -27.20
CA HIS A 276 -2.45 20.45 -28.40
C HIS A 276 -2.53 18.96 -28.80
N SER A 277 -1.60 18.14 -28.35
CA SER A 277 -1.64 16.70 -28.64
C SER A 277 -0.94 15.91 -27.53
N SER A 278 -1.33 14.66 -27.38
CA SER A 278 -0.69 13.75 -26.41
C SER A 278 0.79 13.57 -26.72
N ALA A 279 1.13 13.38 -28.00
CA ALA A 279 2.53 13.21 -28.41
C ALA A 279 3.38 14.41 -28.01
N ALA A 280 2.88 15.63 -28.26
CA ALA A 280 3.60 16.86 -27.93
C ALA A 280 3.77 17.01 -26.41
N MET A 281 2.72 16.72 -25.63
CA MET A 281 2.78 16.80 -24.18
C MET A 281 3.84 15.83 -23.62
N VAL A 282 3.77 14.57 -24.02
CA VAL A 282 4.67 13.54 -23.48
C VAL A 282 6.12 13.82 -23.89
N GLN A 283 6.35 14.17 -25.15
CA GLN A 283 7.68 14.46 -25.64
C GLN A 283 8.31 15.63 -24.87
N CYS A 284 7.54 16.69 -24.67
CA CYS A 284 8.01 17.86 -23.90
C CYS A 284 8.28 17.52 -22.45
N LEU A 285 7.34 16.83 -21.79
CA LEU A 285 7.49 16.46 -20.38
C LEU A 285 8.69 15.52 -20.17
N ARG A 286 8.97 14.65 -21.15
CA ARG A 286 10.12 13.76 -21.08
C ARG A 286 11.43 14.52 -21.07
N GLN A 287 11.47 15.71 -21.70
CA GLN A 287 12.66 16.55 -21.77
C GLN A 287 12.87 17.44 -20.55
N LYS A 288 11.85 17.59 -19.70
CA LYS A 288 11.94 18.47 -18.53
C LYS A 288 12.81 17.84 -17.45
N SER A 289 13.51 18.69 -16.69
CA SER A 289 14.34 18.24 -15.58
C SER A 289 13.47 17.73 -14.43
N GLU A 290 14.06 16.91 -13.57
CA GLU A 290 13.41 16.49 -12.31
C GLU A 290 12.97 17.71 -11.52
N LYS A 291 13.83 18.72 -11.41
CA LYS A 291 13.55 19.97 -10.68
C LYS A 291 12.29 20.65 -11.23
N THR A 292 12.16 20.76 -12.56
CA THR A 292 10.98 21.37 -13.17
C THR A 292 9.71 20.59 -12.82
N LEU A 293 9.76 19.27 -12.90
CA LEU A 293 8.58 18.44 -12.58
C LEU A 293 8.25 18.50 -11.08
N LEU A 294 9.24 18.64 -10.21
CA LEU A 294 8.99 18.86 -8.77
C LEU A 294 8.29 20.21 -8.56
N GLU A 295 8.74 21.27 -9.24
CA GLU A 295 8.09 22.57 -9.16
C GLU A 295 6.66 22.52 -9.68
N THR A 296 6.42 21.80 -10.77
CA THR A 296 5.07 21.58 -11.30
C THR A 296 4.19 20.90 -10.25
N THR A 297 4.71 19.86 -9.60
CA THR A 297 3.99 19.14 -8.53
C THR A 297 3.62 20.10 -7.40
N LYS A 298 4.57 20.95 -6.97
CA LYS A 298 4.31 21.96 -5.92
C LYS A 298 3.20 22.92 -6.32
N LYS A 299 3.24 23.42 -7.56
CA LYS A 299 2.21 24.32 -8.07
C LYS A 299 0.84 23.67 -8.04
N MET A 300 0.74 22.42 -8.49
CA MET A 300 -0.55 21.73 -8.54
C MET A 300 -1.10 21.46 -7.15
N VAL A 301 -0.24 21.06 -6.21
CA VAL A 301 -0.63 20.84 -4.82
C VAL A 301 -1.02 22.16 -4.16
N GLY A 302 -0.25 23.22 -4.41
CA GLY A 302 -0.53 24.55 -3.86
C GLY A 302 -1.88 25.11 -4.32
N LEU A 303 -2.20 24.94 -5.58
CA LEU A 303 -3.48 25.37 -6.12
C LEU A 303 -4.65 24.63 -5.46
N THR A 304 -4.43 23.40 -5.06
CA THR A 304 -5.48 22.57 -4.44
C THR A 304 -5.78 22.99 -3.02
N LEU A 305 -4.74 23.36 -2.26
CA LEU A 305 -4.88 23.58 -0.82
C LEU A 305 -5.20 25.01 -0.42
N GLN A 306 -4.90 26.01 -1.30
CA GLN A 306 -4.99 27.41 -0.90
C GLN A 306 -6.02 28.23 -1.67
N GLY A 307 -6.68 27.67 -2.67
CA GLY A 307 -7.48 28.51 -3.55
C GLY A 307 -8.98 28.25 -3.52
N PRO A 308 -9.77 29.35 -3.59
CA PRO A 308 -11.21 29.22 -3.84
C PRO A 308 -11.53 28.84 -5.30
N HIS A 309 -10.53 28.60 -6.10
CA HIS A 309 -10.68 28.50 -7.55
C HIS A 309 -10.55 27.09 -8.11
N LEU A 310 -10.57 26.07 -7.27
CA LEU A 310 -10.61 24.71 -7.83
C LEU A 310 -11.93 24.47 -8.52
N ARG A 311 -11.86 24.34 -9.83
CA ARG A 311 -13.02 23.92 -10.60
C ARG A 311 -13.43 22.52 -10.14
N ARG A 312 -14.71 22.31 -10.08
CA ARG A 312 -15.29 21.02 -9.72
C ARG A 312 -14.64 19.91 -10.57
N GLY A 313 -13.99 18.97 -9.95
CA GLY A 313 -13.38 17.84 -10.65
C GLY A 313 -11.88 17.90 -10.88
N GLU A 314 -11.21 18.95 -10.39
CA GLU A 314 -9.77 19.07 -10.54
C GLU A 314 -9.06 18.52 -9.30
N TYR A 315 -8.38 17.40 -9.48
CA TYR A 315 -7.53 16.80 -8.47
C TYR A 315 -6.07 17.02 -8.83
N PRO A 316 -5.22 17.33 -7.85
CA PRO A 316 -3.82 17.62 -8.15
C PRO A 316 -2.98 16.36 -8.37
N PHE A 317 -3.54 15.19 -8.11
CA PHE A 317 -2.77 13.94 -8.10
C PHE A 317 -3.12 13.09 -9.29
N LEU A 318 -2.08 12.56 -9.93
CA LEU A 318 -2.21 11.54 -10.96
C LEU A 318 -2.26 10.18 -10.25
N THR A 319 -3.13 9.31 -10.71
CA THR A 319 -3.46 8.07 -10.03
C THR A 319 -3.51 6.90 -11.01
N THR A 320 -3.86 5.73 -10.49
CA THR A 320 -4.13 4.53 -11.27
C THR A 320 -5.16 4.83 -12.36
N VAL A 321 -4.96 4.25 -13.52
CA VAL A 321 -5.88 4.39 -14.65
C VAL A 321 -6.22 3.02 -15.22
N ILE A 322 -7.32 2.97 -15.98
CA ILE A 322 -7.69 1.77 -16.73
C ILE A 322 -6.95 1.86 -18.06
N ASP A 323 -5.82 1.16 -18.15
CA ASP A 323 -4.88 1.30 -19.27
C ASP A 323 -4.99 0.15 -20.26
N GLY A 324 -5.83 -0.85 -19.99
CA GLY A 324 -5.96 -2.01 -20.84
C GLY A 324 -4.91 -3.10 -20.60
N THR A 325 -3.93 -2.84 -19.76
CA THR A 325 -2.78 -3.73 -19.53
C THR A 325 -2.67 -4.13 -18.07
N VAL A 326 -2.35 -3.17 -17.18
CA VAL A 326 -2.37 -3.42 -15.74
C VAL A 326 -3.82 -3.69 -15.30
N LEU A 327 -4.73 -2.82 -15.71
CA LEU A 327 -6.17 -2.98 -15.49
C LEU A 327 -6.86 -3.03 -16.85
N PRO A 328 -7.25 -4.22 -17.31
CA PRO A 328 -7.94 -4.34 -18.61
C PRO A 328 -9.30 -3.65 -18.64
N LYS A 329 -9.97 -3.56 -17.48
CA LYS A 329 -11.31 -3.00 -17.34
C LYS A 329 -11.41 -2.27 -16.01
N ASP A 330 -12.56 -1.64 -15.80
CA ASP A 330 -12.94 -1.09 -14.51
C ASP A 330 -12.83 -2.17 -13.43
N PRO A 331 -12.24 -1.86 -12.26
CA PRO A 331 -12.13 -2.86 -11.18
C PRO A 331 -13.46 -3.50 -10.77
N GLU A 332 -14.57 -2.73 -10.78
CA GLU A 332 -15.89 -3.31 -10.47
C GLU A 332 -16.27 -4.40 -11.48
N ALA A 333 -15.98 -4.16 -12.76
CA ALA A 333 -16.26 -5.14 -13.80
C ALA A 333 -15.40 -6.40 -13.65
N ILE A 334 -14.11 -6.22 -13.31
CA ILE A 334 -13.21 -7.37 -13.12
C ILE A 334 -13.71 -8.24 -11.96
N LEU A 335 -14.09 -7.59 -10.84
CA LEU A 335 -14.64 -8.34 -9.69
C LEU A 335 -15.91 -9.08 -10.04
N ALA A 336 -16.81 -8.43 -10.79
CA ALA A 336 -18.09 -9.05 -11.16
C ALA A 336 -17.88 -10.26 -12.09
N GLU A 337 -16.89 -10.21 -12.94
CA GLU A 337 -16.57 -11.31 -13.87
C GLU A 337 -15.87 -12.47 -13.17
N LYS A 338 -15.33 -12.26 -11.98
CA LYS A 338 -14.66 -13.28 -11.16
C LYS A 338 -13.44 -13.90 -11.82
N ASN A 339 -12.81 -13.19 -12.75
CA ASN A 339 -11.62 -13.65 -13.47
C ASN A 339 -10.42 -12.77 -13.10
N PHE A 340 -9.79 -13.11 -11.98
CA PHE A 340 -8.65 -12.37 -11.44
C PHE A 340 -7.82 -13.34 -10.57
N ASN A 341 -6.80 -12.83 -9.86
CA ASN A 341 -5.91 -13.64 -9.02
C ASN A 341 -6.61 -13.96 -7.70
N THR A 342 -7.23 -15.12 -7.62
CA THR A 342 -8.04 -15.52 -6.45
C THR A 342 -7.19 -16.14 -5.33
N UNK A 343 -6.19 -15.59 -4.85
CA UNK A 343 -5.36 -15.92 -3.86
C UNK A 343 -6.06 -15.61 -2.64
N PRO A 344 -5.69 -16.22 -1.49
CA PRO A 344 -6.20 -15.81 -0.18
C PRO A 344 -5.91 -14.34 0.11
N TYR A 345 -6.84 -13.65 0.73
CA TYR A 345 -6.79 -12.20 0.83
C TYR A 345 -7.28 -11.73 2.20
N ILE A 346 -6.44 -10.96 2.91
CA ILE A 346 -6.85 -10.19 4.09
C ILE A 346 -7.10 -8.76 3.64
N LEU A 347 -8.26 -8.22 4.00
CA LEU A 347 -8.57 -6.80 3.80
C LEU A 347 -8.99 -6.20 5.13
N GLY A 348 -8.56 -4.98 5.39
CA GLY A 348 -8.96 -4.36 6.64
C GLY A 348 -8.98 -2.85 6.56
N VAL A 349 -9.59 -2.28 7.59
CA VAL A 349 -9.69 -0.84 7.76
C VAL A 349 -9.42 -0.51 9.23
N ASN A 350 -9.18 0.76 9.49
CA ASN A 350 -9.01 1.26 10.85
C ASN A 350 -10.30 1.96 11.29
N LYS A 351 -10.55 1.96 12.59
CA LYS A 351 -11.82 2.44 13.16
C LYS A 351 -12.09 3.89 12.79
N HIS A 352 -11.08 4.74 12.87
CA HIS A 352 -11.19 6.17 12.61
C HIS A 352 -10.26 6.58 11.45
N GLU A 353 -10.55 6.10 10.26
CA GLU A 353 -9.70 6.31 9.07
C GLU A 353 -9.44 7.78 8.76
N PHE A 354 -10.42 8.63 9.04
CA PHE A 354 -10.32 10.06 8.78
C PHE A 354 -10.21 10.83 10.11
N GLY A 355 -9.59 10.20 11.12
CA GLY A 355 -9.61 10.71 12.47
C GLY A 355 -8.74 11.94 12.71
N TRP A 356 -7.55 11.98 12.14
CA TRP A 356 -6.61 13.07 12.36
C TRP A 356 -5.62 13.25 11.22
N PHE A 357 -4.97 12.17 10.77
CA PHE A 357 -3.84 12.25 9.85
C PHE A 357 -4.26 12.78 8.47
N ILE A 358 -5.27 12.18 7.84
CA ILE A 358 -5.67 12.57 6.48
C ILE A 358 -6.22 13.99 6.46
N PRO A 359 -7.17 14.36 7.37
CA PRO A 359 -7.65 15.75 7.34
C PRO A 359 -6.55 16.77 7.61
N LYS A 360 -5.59 16.45 8.48
CA LYS A 360 -4.45 17.34 8.70
C LYS A 360 -3.60 17.48 7.44
N ALA A 361 -3.30 16.38 6.77
CA ALA A 361 -2.53 16.38 5.54
C ALA A 361 -3.23 17.15 4.42
N MET A 362 -4.56 17.10 4.38
CA MET A 362 -5.38 17.81 3.39
C MET A 362 -5.64 19.27 3.77
N GLY A 363 -5.15 19.73 4.92
CA GLY A 363 -5.32 21.10 5.36
C GLY A 363 -6.72 21.45 5.84
N TYR A 364 -7.47 20.47 6.33
CA TYR A 364 -8.81 20.70 6.86
C TYR A 364 -8.73 21.43 8.21
N PRO A 365 -9.72 22.27 8.53
CA PRO A 365 -9.71 23.04 9.81
C PRO A 365 -10.17 22.17 10.98
N LEU A 366 -9.27 21.35 11.49
CA LEU A 366 -9.56 20.39 12.55
C LEU A 366 -9.35 20.91 13.97
N SER A 367 -8.84 22.14 14.10
CA SER A 367 -8.59 22.71 15.44
C SER A 367 -9.87 23.04 16.18
N GLU A 368 -10.97 23.13 15.48
CA GLU A 368 -12.27 23.47 16.08
C GLU A 368 -13.02 22.21 16.49
N LYS A 369 -13.65 22.29 17.65
CA LYS A 369 -14.45 21.18 18.18
C LYS A 369 -15.73 20.95 17.39
N THR A 370 -16.15 21.95 16.63
CA THR A 370 -17.39 21.90 15.85
C THR A 370 -17.11 22.17 14.39
N LEU A 371 -17.92 21.58 13.53
CA LEU A 371 -17.85 21.79 12.10
C LEU A 371 -19.28 22.12 11.62
N ASP A 372 -19.47 23.30 11.03
CA ASP A 372 -20.80 23.68 10.55
C ASP A 372 -21.10 22.97 9.21
N GLN A 373 -22.40 22.89 8.91
CA GLN A 373 -22.88 22.16 7.72
C GLN A 373 -22.34 22.77 6.42
N LYS A 374 -22.25 24.09 6.35
CA LYS A 374 -21.76 24.78 5.15
C LYS A 374 -20.30 24.42 4.87
N THR A 375 -19.47 24.43 5.90
CA THR A 375 -18.05 24.06 5.77
C THR A 375 -17.92 22.58 5.42
N ALA A 376 -18.67 21.71 6.09
CA ALA A 376 -18.66 20.27 5.80
C ALA A 376 -19.06 20.00 4.35
N THR A 377 -20.10 20.69 3.86
CA THR A 377 -20.56 20.59 2.48
C THR A 377 -19.46 20.99 1.50
N LYS A 378 -18.79 22.12 1.78
CA LYS A 378 -17.67 22.60 0.95
C LYS A 378 -16.56 21.56 0.89
N LEU A 379 -16.19 20.98 2.03
CA LEU A 379 -15.13 19.98 2.09
C LEU A 379 -15.51 18.71 1.34
N LEU A 380 -16.75 18.27 1.45
CA LEU A 380 -17.23 17.10 0.69
C LEU A 380 -17.18 17.35 -0.81
N LEU A 381 -17.66 18.52 -1.25
CA LEU A 381 -17.64 18.87 -2.67
C LEU A 381 -16.22 19.00 -3.21
N LYS A 382 -15.29 19.49 -2.38
CA LYS A 382 -13.89 19.60 -2.76
C LYS A 382 -13.24 18.22 -2.87
N SER A 383 -13.55 17.33 -1.94
CA SER A 383 -12.94 16.00 -1.89
C SER A 383 -13.51 15.04 -2.93
N PHE A 384 -14.82 15.16 -3.22
CA PHE A 384 -15.50 14.26 -4.15
C PHE A 384 -16.38 15.07 -5.12
N PRO A 385 -15.77 15.90 -5.96
CA PRO A 385 -16.55 16.83 -6.78
C PRO A 385 -17.44 16.16 -7.83
N LEU A 386 -17.14 14.91 -8.19
CA LEU A 386 -17.95 14.17 -9.16
C LEU A 386 -19.02 13.32 -8.48
N VAL A 387 -18.99 13.23 -7.15
CA VAL A 387 -19.80 12.24 -6.45
C VAL A 387 -20.91 12.88 -5.62
N VAL A 388 -20.76 14.16 -5.24
CA VAL A 388 -21.64 14.74 -4.22
C VAL A 388 -22.47 15.90 -4.73
N ARG A 389 -23.77 15.76 -4.66
CA ARG A 389 -24.72 16.89 -4.58
C ARG A 389 -25.23 16.91 -3.15
N VAL A 390 -24.72 17.82 -2.36
CA VAL A 390 -25.13 17.93 -0.97
C VAL A 390 -26.29 18.91 -0.89
N GLN A 391 -27.40 18.47 -0.34
CA GLN A 391 -28.54 19.35 -0.13
C GLN A 391 -28.40 20.11 1.19
N GLU A 392 -28.95 21.31 1.19
CA GLU A 392 -28.92 22.21 2.35
C GLU A 392 -29.71 21.68 3.53
N SER A 393 -30.49 20.64 3.33
CA SER A 393 -31.42 20.10 4.34
C SER A 393 -30.88 18.89 5.11
N TRP A 394 -29.57 18.70 5.15
CA TRP A 394 -29.01 17.64 6.01
C TRP A 394 -29.31 17.97 7.45
N GLY A 395 -30.00 17.07 8.13
CA GLY A 395 -30.31 17.23 9.55
C GLY A 395 -29.12 16.93 10.44
N TRP A 396 -28.00 17.59 10.19
CA TRP A 396 -26.79 17.41 10.99
C TRP A 396 -26.91 18.17 12.31
N ASP A 397 -26.57 17.50 13.38
CA ASP A 397 -26.40 18.12 14.69
C ASP A 397 -25.07 18.88 14.66
N PRO A 398 -25.09 20.22 14.84
CA PRO A 398 -23.81 20.99 14.80
C PRO A 398 -22.79 20.53 15.83
N THR A 399 -23.23 19.93 16.93
CA THR A 399 -22.30 19.43 17.95
C THR A 399 -21.66 18.11 17.53
N LYS A 400 -22.28 17.43 16.62
CA LYS A 400 -21.80 16.15 16.12
C LYS A 400 -21.30 16.19 14.67
N UNK A 401 -21.35 17.08 14.14
CA UNK A 401 -21.05 17.26 12.76
C UNK A 401 -19.70 16.84 12.42
N LYS A 402 -18.89 17.29 13.19
CA LYS A 402 -17.49 16.96 12.91
C LYS A 402 -17.26 15.44 12.91
N ASP A 403 -17.69 14.77 13.96
CA ASP A 403 -17.53 13.32 14.05
C ASP A 403 -18.28 12.60 12.94
N GLN A 404 -19.51 13.04 12.63
CA GLN A 404 -20.30 12.46 11.55
C GLN A 404 -19.62 12.66 10.19
N PHE A 405 -19.07 13.86 9.96
CA PHE A 405 -18.34 14.18 8.74
C PHE A 405 -17.11 13.27 8.61
N MET A 406 -16.34 13.13 9.69
CA MET A 406 -15.11 12.35 9.65
C MET A 406 -15.41 10.86 9.45
N ASP A 407 -16.47 10.36 10.09
CA ASP A 407 -16.93 8.98 9.86
C ASP A 407 -17.38 8.80 8.41
N LEU A 408 -18.13 9.74 7.87
CA LEU A 408 -18.56 9.68 6.47
C LEU A 408 -17.38 9.64 5.52
N MET A 409 -16.39 10.51 5.73
CA MET A 409 -15.19 10.54 4.87
C MET A 409 -14.43 9.23 4.93
N GLY A 410 -14.27 8.67 6.12
CA GLY A 410 -13.60 7.39 6.29
C GLY A 410 -14.36 6.26 5.60
N ASP A 411 -15.68 6.27 5.72
CA ASP A 411 -16.52 5.24 5.09
C ASP A 411 -16.46 5.32 3.58
N VAL A 412 -16.53 6.54 3.02
CA VAL A 412 -16.49 6.74 1.56
C VAL A 412 -15.13 6.34 1.00
N MET A 413 -14.06 6.77 1.65
CA MET A 413 -12.71 6.55 1.12
C MET A 413 -12.22 5.12 1.33
N PHE A 414 -12.55 4.50 2.45
CA PHE A 414 -11.92 3.23 2.83
C PHE A 414 -12.89 2.11 3.15
N CYS A 415 -13.86 2.32 4.04
CA CYS A 415 -14.63 1.20 4.60
C CYS A 415 -15.57 0.57 3.57
N VAL A 416 -16.37 1.37 2.88
CA VAL A 416 -17.31 0.84 1.89
C VAL A 416 -16.58 0.20 0.72
N PRO A 417 -15.56 0.83 0.13
CA PRO A 417 -14.82 0.15 -0.94
C PRO A 417 -14.18 -1.17 -0.49
N THR A 418 -13.69 -1.24 0.75
CA THR A 418 -13.07 -2.47 1.28
C THR A 418 -14.11 -3.57 1.44
N VAL A 419 -15.29 -3.25 1.98
CA VAL A 419 -16.37 -4.24 2.13
C VAL A 419 -16.79 -4.78 0.75
N LEU A 420 -16.97 -3.90 -0.23
CA LEU A 420 -17.35 -4.32 -1.59
C LEU A 420 -16.28 -5.20 -2.23
N THR A 421 -15.01 -4.85 -2.03
CA THR A 421 -13.89 -5.65 -2.55
C THR A 421 -13.87 -7.02 -1.89
N ALA A 422 -14.04 -7.08 -0.57
CA ALA A 422 -14.05 -8.35 0.17
C ALA A 422 -15.21 -9.24 -0.29
N ARG A 423 -16.40 -8.65 -0.49
CA ARG A 423 -17.54 -9.40 -1.01
C ARG A 423 -17.27 -9.97 -2.40
N GLY A 424 -16.67 -9.17 -3.28
CA GLY A 424 -16.34 -9.62 -4.64
C GLY A 424 -15.30 -10.73 -4.63
N HIS A 425 -14.28 -10.61 -3.80
CA HIS A 425 -13.24 -11.62 -3.69
C HIS A 425 -13.80 -12.94 -3.13
N ARG A 426 -14.58 -12.82 -2.06
CA ARG A 426 -15.26 -13.97 -1.44
C ARG A 426 -16.16 -14.68 -2.46
N ASP A 427 -16.96 -13.92 -3.20
CA ASP A 427 -17.94 -14.47 -4.14
C ASP A 427 -17.26 -15.14 -5.34
N ALA A 428 -16.00 -14.81 -5.60
CA ALA A 428 -15.19 -15.51 -6.60
C ALA A 428 -14.65 -16.86 -6.07
N GLY A 429 -14.95 -17.20 -4.81
CA GLY A 429 -14.57 -18.48 -4.23
C GLY A 429 -13.24 -18.49 -3.52
N ALA A 430 -12.64 -17.33 -3.29
CA ALA A 430 -11.32 -17.24 -2.66
C ALA A 430 -11.43 -17.03 -1.14
N PRO A 431 -10.53 -17.64 -0.35
CA PRO A 431 -10.52 -17.40 1.09
C PRO A 431 -10.29 -15.92 1.38
N THR A 432 -11.18 -15.34 2.17
CA THR A 432 -11.20 -13.89 2.45
C THR A 432 -11.33 -13.68 3.94
N TYR A 433 -10.53 -12.76 4.50
CA TYR A 433 -10.55 -12.41 5.92
C TYR A 433 -10.62 -10.89 6.03
N MET A 434 -11.44 -10.40 6.99
CA MET A 434 -11.62 -8.96 7.20
C MET A 434 -11.27 -8.59 8.63
N TYR A 435 -10.71 -7.38 8.82
CA TYR A 435 -10.49 -6.84 10.17
C TYR A 435 -10.86 -5.36 10.23
N GLU A 436 -11.10 -4.90 11.47
CA GLU A 436 -11.12 -3.49 11.83
C GLU A 436 -10.12 -3.28 12.96
N PHE A 437 -9.15 -2.40 12.77
CA PHE A 437 -8.10 -2.10 13.75
C PHE A 437 -8.54 -0.93 14.63
N GLN A 438 -8.45 -1.10 15.96
CA GLN A 438 -9.02 -0.21 16.96
C GLN A 438 -8.03 0.09 18.08
N TYR A 439 -6.88 0.64 17.75
CA TYR A 439 -5.86 0.95 18.76
C TYR A 439 -5.17 2.26 18.45
N ARG A 440 -4.85 3.06 19.48
CA ARG A 440 -4.07 4.28 19.35
C ARG A 440 -2.62 3.96 19.74
N PRO A 441 -1.68 3.91 18.77
CA PRO A 441 -0.28 3.62 19.12
C PRO A 441 0.31 4.73 20.00
N SER A 442 1.22 4.36 20.90
CA SER A 442 1.90 5.32 21.76
C SER A 442 2.91 6.19 20.99
N PHE A 443 3.24 5.80 19.76
CA PHE A 443 4.24 6.47 18.94
C PHE A 443 3.69 7.64 18.15
N VAL A 444 2.39 7.86 18.17
CA VAL A 444 1.75 8.92 17.42
C VAL A 444 1.90 10.27 18.15
N SER A 445 1.70 11.36 17.41
CA SER A 445 1.83 12.72 17.93
C SER A 445 0.88 12.97 19.10
N ASP A 446 1.37 13.67 20.13
CA ASP A 446 0.55 14.13 21.25
C ASP A 446 -0.54 15.11 20.82
N MET A 447 -0.39 15.73 19.64
CA MET A 447 -1.39 16.66 19.09
C MET A 447 -2.64 15.95 18.61
N ARG A 448 -2.55 14.65 18.35
CA ARG A 448 -3.71 13.86 17.92
C ARG A 448 -4.69 13.71 19.09
N PRO A 449 -5.98 13.99 18.88
CA PRO A 449 -6.96 13.79 19.95
C PRO A 449 -6.94 12.36 20.49
N LYS A 450 -7.07 12.22 21.81
CA LYS A 450 -7.01 10.91 22.47
C LYS A 450 -8.21 10.02 22.10
N SER A 451 -9.30 10.64 21.65
CA SER A 451 -10.49 9.89 21.22
C SER A 451 -10.30 9.18 19.88
N VAL A 452 -9.25 9.50 19.13
CA VAL A 452 -8.98 8.85 17.84
C VAL A 452 -8.22 7.55 18.10
N GLU A 453 -8.89 6.44 17.88
CA GLU A 453 -8.38 5.08 18.06
C GLU A 453 -8.40 4.37 16.71
N GLY A 454 -7.24 4.06 16.17
CA GLY A 454 -7.19 3.46 14.84
C GLY A 454 -7.36 4.49 13.75
N ASP A 455 -6.49 5.48 13.72
CA ASP A 455 -6.39 6.45 12.62
C ASP A 455 -5.74 5.78 11.41
N HIS A 456 -5.79 6.43 10.27
CA HIS A 456 -5.18 5.91 9.03
C HIS A 456 -3.70 5.59 9.27
N GLY A 457 -3.30 4.37 8.96
CA GLY A 457 -1.92 3.90 9.11
C GLY A 457 -1.54 3.38 10.48
N ASP A 458 -2.43 3.44 11.47
CA ASP A 458 -2.07 3.03 12.84
C ASP A 458 -1.75 1.53 12.95
N ASP A 459 -2.38 0.70 12.15
CA ASP A 459 -2.12 -0.75 12.16
C ASP A 459 -0.69 -1.07 11.71
N VAL A 460 -0.08 -0.23 10.89
CA VAL A 460 1.28 -0.46 10.37
C VAL A 460 2.30 -0.55 11.51
N TYR A 461 2.13 0.23 12.58
CA TYR A 461 3.03 0.16 13.74
C TYR A 461 3.04 -1.23 14.36
N SER A 462 1.87 -1.86 14.48
CA SER A 462 1.76 -3.22 15.01
C SER A 462 2.32 -4.25 14.03
N VAL A 463 2.03 -4.10 12.74
CA VAL A 463 2.47 -5.05 11.70
C VAL A 463 4.00 -5.13 11.64
N PHE A 464 4.69 -3.99 11.73
CA PHE A 464 6.15 -3.95 11.63
C PHE A 464 6.86 -4.04 12.98
N GLY A 465 6.13 -4.25 14.07
CA GLY A 465 6.76 -4.45 15.37
C GLY A 465 7.44 -3.22 15.94
N MET A 466 6.82 -2.03 15.78
CA MET A 466 7.40 -0.78 16.29
C MET A 466 7.77 -0.85 17.77
N PRO A 467 6.95 -1.47 18.65
CA PRO A 467 7.35 -1.58 20.06
C PRO A 467 8.70 -2.27 20.26
N PHE A 468 9.08 -3.17 19.37
CA PHE A 468 10.35 -3.91 19.46
C PHE A 468 11.49 -3.13 18.81
N LEU A 469 11.19 -2.24 17.88
CA LEU A 469 12.20 -1.42 17.20
C LEU A 469 12.58 -0.21 18.02
N LYS A 470 11.61 0.45 18.66
CA LYS A 470 11.84 1.68 19.42
C LYS A 470 11.92 1.46 20.93
N GLY A 471 11.18 0.51 21.46
CA GLY A 471 11.04 0.36 22.89
C GLY A 471 10.11 1.39 23.50
N GLY A 472 9.88 1.31 24.80
CA GLY A 472 9.07 2.28 25.54
C GLY A 472 7.57 2.11 25.45
N ALA A 473 7.09 1.12 24.70
CA ALA A 473 5.66 0.83 24.61
C ALA A 473 5.19 0.02 25.84
N SER A 474 3.91 0.13 26.15
CA SER A 474 3.31 -0.67 27.21
C SER A 474 3.34 -2.16 26.86
N GLN A 475 3.17 -3.00 27.86
CA GLN A 475 3.06 -4.45 27.64
C GLN A 475 1.85 -4.78 26.77
N GLU A 476 0.74 -4.06 26.94
CA GLU A 476 -0.46 -4.20 26.12
C GLU A 476 -0.14 -3.97 24.63
N GLU A 477 0.55 -2.89 24.32
CA GLU A 477 0.91 -2.54 22.94
C GLU A 477 1.91 -3.53 22.35
N THR A 478 2.87 -3.97 23.16
CA THR A 478 3.85 -4.99 22.76
C THR A 478 3.15 -6.31 22.44
N ASN A 479 2.21 -6.72 23.30
CA ASN A 479 1.43 -7.94 23.08
C ASN A 479 0.57 -7.82 21.83
N LEU A 480 -0.05 -6.66 21.60
CA LEU A 480 -0.86 -6.42 20.41
C LEU A 480 -0.01 -6.57 19.14
N SER A 481 1.16 -5.94 19.13
CA SER A 481 2.06 -6.01 17.97
C SER A 481 2.49 -7.45 17.71
N ARG A 482 2.84 -8.19 18.76
CA ARG A 482 3.24 -9.59 18.62
C ARG A 482 2.10 -10.43 18.02
N MET A 483 0.88 -10.20 18.48
CA MET A 483 -0.31 -10.90 17.96
C MET A 483 -0.55 -10.59 16.50
N VAL A 484 -0.46 -9.31 16.12
CA VAL A 484 -0.68 -8.89 14.72
C VAL A 484 0.39 -9.50 13.82
N MET A 485 1.67 -9.44 14.23
CA MET A 485 2.74 -10.06 13.45
C MET A 485 2.49 -11.56 13.29
N LYS A 486 1.99 -12.22 14.32
CA LYS A 486 1.68 -13.65 14.27
C LYS A 486 0.53 -13.94 13.29
N PHE A 487 -0.52 -13.15 13.31
CA PHE A 487 -1.61 -13.27 12.34
C PHE A 487 -1.09 -13.13 10.90
N TRP A 488 -0.31 -12.11 10.65
CA TRP A 488 0.24 -11.85 9.32
C TRP A 488 1.17 -12.96 8.86
N UNK A 489 2.02 -13.40 9.66
CA UNK A 489 2.86 -14.43 9.35
C UNK A 489 2.21 -15.70 9.13
N ASN A 490 1.24 -16.06 10.02
CA ASN A 490 0.49 -17.32 9.77
C ASN A 490 -0.21 -17.29 8.43
N PHE A 491 -0.81 -16.16 8.12
CA PHE A 491 -1.48 -15.98 6.83
C PHE A 491 -0.47 -16.14 5.67
N ALA A 492 0.71 -15.57 5.80
CA ALA A 492 1.74 -15.71 4.77
C ALA A 492 2.15 -17.17 4.60
N ARG A 493 2.17 -17.94 5.69
CA ARG A 493 2.55 -19.36 5.64
C ARG A 493 1.46 -20.23 5.02
N HIS A 494 0.22 -20.03 5.44
CA HIS A 494 -0.85 -21.03 5.21
C HIS A 494 -2.04 -20.49 4.44
N GLY A 495 -2.13 -19.18 4.20
CA GLY A 495 -3.34 -18.57 3.66
C GLY A 495 -4.46 -18.46 4.68
N ASN A 496 -4.15 -18.62 5.96
CA ASN A 496 -5.08 -18.62 7.08
C ASN A 496 -4.37 -17.97 8.26
N PRO A 497 -4.90 -16.85 8.82
CA PRO A 497 -4.20 -16.14 9.89
C PRO A 497 -4.23 -16.85 11.24
N ASN A 498 -5.11 -17.82 11.41
CA ASN A 498 -5.31 -18.47 12.71
C ASN A 498 -4.10 -19.30 13.14
N GLY A 499 -3.96 -19.46 14.44
CA GLY A 499 -2.89 -20.25 15.02
C GLY A 499 -3.10 -20.42 16.51
N LYS A 500 -2.31 -21.34 17.10
CA LYS A 500 -2.39 -21.69 18.52
C LYS A 500 -2.17 -20.44 19.38
N GLY A 501 -3.05 -20.23 20.34
CA GLY A 501 -2.94 -19.13 21.29
C GLY A 501 -3.47 -17.79 20.80
N LEU A 502 -3.98 -17.74 19.57
CA LEU A 502 -4.54 -16.51 19.01
C LEU A 502 -6.06 -16.52 19.11
N PRO A 503 -6.69 -15.36 19.27
CA PRO A 503 -8.14 -15.27 19.10
C PRO A 503 -8.53 -15.80 17.71
N HIS A 504 -9.66 -16.49 17.63
CA HIS A 504 -10.11 -17.04 16.36
C HIS A 504 -10.56 -15.95 15.40
N TRP A 505 -10.00 -15.95 14.20
CA TRP A 505 -10.33 -15.03 13.12
C TRP A 505 -11.19 -15.79 12.10
N PRO A 506 -12.52 -15.56 12.07
CA PRO A 506 -13.37 -16.29 11.13
C PRO A 506 -13.15 -15.80 9.71
N GLU A 507 -13.34 -16.70 8.77
CA GLU A 507 -13.33 -16.35 7.35
C GLU A 507 -14.52 -15.45 7.04
N TYR A 508 -14.34 -14.50 6.12
CA TYR A 508 -15.40 -13.58 5.70
C TYR A 508 -16.31 -14.31 4.73
N SER A 509 -17.30 -15.01 5.29
CA SER A 509 -18.26 -15.84 4.57
C SER A 509 -19.54 -15.04 4.32
N GLN A 510 -20.65 -15.74 4.04
CA GLN A 510 -21.96 -15.08 3.90
C GLN A 510 -22.45 -14.46 5.22
N LYS A 511 -21.97 -14.95 6.34
CA LYS A 511 -22.24 -14.32 7.65
C LYS A 511 -21.52 -12.97 7.82
N GLU A 512 -20.50 -12.71 7.02
CA GLU A 512 -19.72 -11.46 7.04
C GLU A 512 -19.10 -11.18 8.40
N GLU A 513 -18.52 -12.22 8.98
CA GLU A 513 -17.76 -12.10 10.22
C GLU A 513 -16.38 -11.49 9.93
N TYR A 514 -15.91 -10.69 10.87
CA TYR A 514 -14.60 -10.05 10.77
C TYR A 514 -13.99 -9.99 12.16
N LEU A 515 -12.72 -9.60 12.23
CA LEU A 515 -12.00 -9.52 13.51
C LEU A 515 -11.82 -8.06 13.90
N LYS A 516 -12.25 -7.69 15.10
CA LYS A 516 -11.89 -6.42 15.72
C LYS A 516 -10.54 -6.62 16.41
N ILE A 517 -9.52 -5.89 15.97
CA ILE A 517 -8.16 -6.02 16.49
C ILE A 517 -7.86 -4.79 17.37
N GLY A 518 -7.58 -5.05 18.63
CA GLY A 518 -7.30 -3.98 19.58
C GLY A 518 -7.01 -4.56 20.96
N PRO A 519 -7.19 -3.76 22.01
CA PRO A 519 -6.95 -4.27 23.37
C PRO A 519 -7.80 -5.49 23.71
N GLN A 520 -8.99 -5.59 23.13
CA GLN A 520 -9.85 -6.75 23.21
C GLN A 520 -10.14 -7.22 21.79
N THR A 521 -9.39 -8.22 21.35
CA THR A 521 -9.52 -8.75 19.99
C THR A 521 -10.57 -9.84 19.98
N LYS A 522 -11.61 -9.65 19.16
CA LYS A 522 -12.74 -10.58 19.08
C LYS A 522 -13.45 -10.47 17.74
N ALA A 523 -14.12 -11.56 17.35
CA ALA A 523 -14.94 -11.58 16.12
C ALA A 523 -16.21 -10.76 16.29
N ALA A 524 -16.67 -10.19 15.18
CA ALA A 524 -17.93 -9.47 15.07
C ALA A 524 -18.55 -9.76 13.71
N MET A 525 -19.78 -9.29 13.48
CA MET A 525 -20.50 -9.53 12.23
C MET A 525 -20.94 -8.22 11.61
N GLY A 526 -20.85 -8.14 10.28
CA GLY A 526 -21.48 -7.08 9.52
C GLY A 526 -20.81 -5.72 9.60
N LEU A 527 -19.51 -5.66 9.36
CA LEU A 527 -18.81 -4.38 9.28
C LEU A 527 -19.51 -3.47 8.27
N LYS A 528 -19.94 -2.29 8.72
CA LYS A 528 -20.66 -1.32 7.91
C LYS A 528 -21.91 -1.90 7.23
N HIS A 529 -22.60 -2.79 7.93
CA HIS A 529 -23.76 -3.50 7.39
C HIS A 529 -24.92 -2.55 7.06
N ARG A 530 -25.09 -1.48 7.84
CA ARG A 530 -26.14 -0.47 7.58
C ARG A 530 -25.84 0.34 6.33
N GLU A 531 -24.56 0.67 6.12
CA GLU A 531 -24.09 1.50 5.01
C GLU A 531 -24.02 0.69 3.71
N VAL A 532 -23.74 -0.62 3.82
CA VAL A 532 -23.59 -1.52 2.67
C VAL A 532 -24.45 -2.78 2.89
N PRO A 533 -25.78 -2.67 2.77
CA PRO A 533 -26.65 -3.83 3.01
C PRO A 533 -26.51 -4.91 1.94
N ARG A 534 -27.02 -6.09 2.26
CA ARG A 534 -27.03 -7.23 1.35
C ARG A 534 -28.39 -7.41 0.70
N PRO A 535 -28.46 -7.96 -0.52
CA PRO A 535 -27.37 -8.27 -1.42
C PRO A 535 -26.75 -7.01 -2.00
N SER A 536 -25.46 -7.08 -2.34
CA SER A 536 -24.77 -5.90 -2.81
C SER A 536 -24.49 -6.02 -4.31
N PRO A 537 -24.94 -5.07 -5.12
CA PRO A 537 -24.43 -4.97 -6.47
C PRO A 537 -22.95 -4.56 -6.42
N ALA A 538 -22.24 -4.81 -7.51
CA ALA A 538 -20.81 -4.53 -7.56
C ALA A 538 -20.48 -3.04 -7.68
N HIS A 539 -21.47 -2.17 -7.70
CA HIS A 539 -21.27 -0.74 -7.95
C HIS A 539 -21.18 0.05 -6.66
N LEU A 540 -20.21 0.97 -6.61
CA LEU A 540 -19.96 1.82 -5.45
C LEU A 540 -21.01 2.95 -5.33
N ALA A 541 -21.48 3.49 -6.46
CA ALA A 541 -22.32 4.69 -6.49
C ALA A 541 -23.59 4.61 -5.60
N PRO A 542 -24.36 3.52 -5.63
CA PRO A 542 -25.55 3.45 -4.75
C PRO A 542 -25.22 3.54 -3.26
N TYR A 543 -24.04 3.07 -2.86
CA TYR A 543 -23.62 3.10 -1.45
C TYR A 543 -23.17 4.51 -1.05
N LEU A 544 -22.51 5.22 -1.95
CA LEU A 544 -22.13 6.61 -1.73
C LEU A 544 -23.37 7.49 -1.60
N ASP A 545 -24.39 7.27 -2.45
CA ASP A 545 -25.66 7.98 -2.37
C ASP A 545 -26.30 7.80 -0.99
N ARG A 546 -26.26 6.59 -0.48
CA ARG A 546 -26.85 6.27 0.81
C ARG A 546 -26.12 6.92 1.98
N LEU A 547 -24.79 6.97 1.89
CA LEU A 547 -23.95 7.58 2.92
C LEU A 547 -24.10 9.10 2.95
N ILE A 548 -24.19 9.73 1.78
CA ILE A 548 -24.09 11.18 1.67
C ILE A 548 -25.43 11.86 1.97
N GLY A 549 -26.53 11.16 1.84
CA GLY A 549 -27.81 11.71 2.22
C GLY A 549 -28.94 11.25 1.33
N LYS A 550 -30.03 10.89 1.94
CA LYS A 550 -31.17 10.32 1.24
C LYS A 550 -31.88 11.32 0.33
N ALA A 551 -31.83 12.61 0.66
CA ALA A 551 -32.59 13.63 -0.07
C ALA A 551 -31.95 14.00 -1.41
N GLY A 552 -30.62 13.88 -1.54
CA GLY A 552 -29.92 14.19 -2.78
C GLY A 552 -29.57 13.00 -3.64
N ALA A 553 -29.79 11.81 -3.11
CA ALA A 553 -29.22 10.58 -3.68
C ALA A 553 -29.75 10.27 -5.08
N SER A 554 -31.04 10.44 -5.32
CA SER A 554 -31.67 10.07 -6.59
C SER A 554 -31.16 10.92 -7.77
N SER A 555 -31.02 12.23 -7.56
CA SER A 555 -30.55 13.12 -8.63
C SER A 555 -29.07 12.91 -8.91
N PHE A 556 -28.28 12.56 -7.90
CA PHE A 556 -26.88 12.23 -8.08
C PHE A 556 -26.72 10.95 -8.91
N GLY A 557 -27.43 9.91 -8.53
CA GLY A 557 -27.28 8.61 -9.16
C GLY A 557 -27.59 8.60 -10.65
N ALA A 558 -28.65 9.29 -11.05
CA ALA A 558 -29.09 9.28 -12.45
C ALA A 558 -28.10 9.97 -13.39
N SER A 559 -27.50 11.08 -12.94
CA SER A 559 -26.61 11.87 -13.79
C SER A 559 -25.26 11.21 -14.02
N GLN A 560 -24.73 10.51 -13.02
CA GLN A 560 -23.39 9.93 -13.12
C GLN A 560 -23.37 8.49 -13.67
N ARG A 561 -24.50 7.78 -13.55
CA ARG A 561 -24.57 6.40 -14.04
C ARG A 561 -24.76 6.30 -15.53
N SER A 562 -25.24 7.36 -16.18
CA SER A 562 -25.52 7.34 -17.62
C SER A 562 -24.26 7.40 -18.46
N LYS A 563 -23.13 7.78 -17.85
CA LYS A 563 -21.85 7.82 -18.56
C LYS A 563 -20.79 7.05 -17.76
N PRO A 564 -20.70 5.75 -17.97
CA PRO A 564 -19.46 5.11 -17.58
C PRO A 564 -18.34 5.89 -18.25
N PRO A 565 -17.22 6.13 -17.58
CA PRO A 565 -16.11 6.73 -18.28
C PRO A 565 -15.93 5.93 -19.54
N LYS A 566 -16.07 6.57 -20.67
CA LYS A 566 -15.72 5.93 -21.93
C LYS A 566 -14.32 5.39 -21.67
N ALA A 567 -14.27 4.12 -21.35
CA ALA A 567 -13.03 3.41 -21.41
C ALA A 567 -12.44 3.92 -22.70
N HIS A 568 -11.29 4.52 -22.63
CA HIS A 568 -10.66 4.96 -23.83
C HIS A 568 -10.28 3.71 -24.61
N HIS A 569 -11.28 3.16 -25.25
CA HIS A 569 -11.05 2.22 -26.31
C HIS A 569 -10.68 3.02 -27.52
N GLY A 570 -9.53 3.65 -27.44
CA GLY A 570 -8.83 3.87 -28.65
C GLY A 570 -8.56 2.48 -29.20
N PRO A 571 -8.71 2.27 -30.49
CA PRO A 571 -8.37 0.96 -31.02
C PRO A 571 -6.92 0.69 -30.64
N LEU A 572 -6.74 -0.38 -29.91
CA LEU A 572 -5.41 -0.92 -29.72
C LEU A 572 -4.88 -1.23 -31.12
N PRO A 573 -3.65 -0.82 -31.44
CA PRO A 573 -3.10 -1.18 -32.75
C PRO A 573 -2.98 -2.68 -32.92
#